data_aefd70d9184801122e35de32c8c0fd77
#
_entry.id   aefd70d9184801122e35de32c8c0fd77
#
_cell.length_a   1.000
_cell.length_b   1.000
_cell.length_c   1.000
_cell.angle_alpha   90.00
_cell.angle_beta   90.00
_cell.angle_gamma   90.00
#
_symmetry.space_group_name_H-M   'P 1'
#
loop_
_entity.id
_entity.type
_entity.pdbx_description
1 polymer ?
#
loop_
_entity_poly.entity_id
_entity_poly.type
_entity_poly.pdbx_seq_one_letter_code
_entity_poly.pdbx_strand_id
1 'polypeptide(L)'
;MRKHLFLLLPLILASFANAEFSSDYISEHPLKIASVNNIEIAYREIGQSENPKVLMIMGLGASNRVHGDNMVRGIEQAGYQVLIFDNRDTGGSTRFDSWGQPTIWWQLLKDQLGFTVNAPYTLDDMSADAVGLLDVVGYQDAHVIGFSMGGMLAQQISAQYPQRVRSLTSVMSTTFAKHLPPPTKAANDALTSFASGDAAEHRSQAIRDRGFYPESMPRQLMAIFKTGDRSAEVKTIAVKTLVIHGEDDGLIPPSHGEHTAELIDNSEIVIFPGMGHNIPEDILPNMLERIISHMKTADYVAANIESHH
;
A
#
# COMPACT_ATOMS: atom_id res chain seq x y z
N MET A 1 -23.14 -31.68 -12.89
CA MET A 1 -22.22 -30.62 -13.28
C MET A 1 -21.99 -29.69 -12.06
N ARG A 2 -21.26 -30.13 -11.03
CA ARG A 2 -20.98 -29.36 -9.81
C ARG A 2 -19.64 -29.79 -9.17
N LYS A 3 -18.57 -29.97 -9.96
CA LYS A 3 -17.27 -30.47 -9.45
C LYS A 3 -16.05 -29.60 -9.81
N HIS A 4 -16.21 -28.42 -10.44
CA HIS A 4 -15.07 -27.59 -10.83
C HIS A 4 -14.98 -26.24 -10.09
N LEU A 5 -15.85 -25.98 -9.08
CA LEU A 5 -15.87 -24.71 -8.36
C LEU A 5 -15.00 -24.70 -7.08
N PHE A 6 -14.42 -25.85 -6.70
CA PHE A 6 -13.64 -25.97 -5.45
C PHE A 6 -12.12 -25.84 -5.64
N LEU A 7 -11.63 -25.66 -6.87
CA LEU A 7 -10.19 -25.66 -7.17
C LEU A 7 -9.56 -24.25 -7.32
N LEU A 8 -10.36 -23.18 -7.39
CA LEU A 8 -9.86 -21.81 -7.53
C LEU A 8 -9.71 -21.05 -6.20
N LEU A 9 -10.39 -21.49 -5.15
CA LEU A 9 -10.25 -20.89 -3.81
C LEU A 9 -8.86 -21.07 -3.19
N PRO A 10 -8.13 -22.21 -3.39
CA PRO A 10 -6.76 -22.34 -2.92
C PRO A 10 -5.73 -21.49 -3.70
N LEU A 11 -6.01 -21.08 -4.95
CA LEU A 11 -5.01 -20.38 -5.76
C LEU A 11 -4.80 -18.90 -5.36
N ILE A 12 -5.83 -18.17 -4.93
CA ILE A 12 -5.68 -16.79 -4.49
C ILE A 12 -5.10 -16.74 -3.07
N LEU A 13 -5.52 -17.64 -2.19
CA LEU A 13 -4.87 -17.84 -0.88
C LEU A 13 -3.49 -18.50 -1.03
N ALA A 14 -3.25 -19.29 -2.07
CA ALA A 14 -1.95 -19.88 -2.37
C ALA A 14 -0.96 -18.86 -2.96
N SER A 15 -1.42 -17.84 -3.68
CA SER A 15 -0.56 -16.73 -4.12
C SER A 15 -0.04 -15.90 -2.94
N PHE A 16 -0.83 -15.75 -1.86
CA PHE A 16 -0.35 -15.23 -0.57
C PHE A 16 0.30 -16.33 0.30
N ALA A 17 0.14 -17.62 -0.04
CA ALA A 17 0.55 -18.75 0.81
C ALA A 17 1.89 -19.37 0.43
N ASN A 18 2.37 -19.17 -0.80
CA ASN A 18 3.60 -19.79 -1.31
C ASN A 18 4.81 -18.83 -1.39
N ALA A 19 4.66 -17.54 -1.11
CA ALA A 19 5.82 -16.78 -0.69
C ALA A 19 6.25 -17.37 0.67
N GLU A 20 7.42 -17.91 0.79
CA GLU A 20 8.10 -18.09 2.08
C GLU A 20 8.23 -16.67 2.66
N PHE A 21 7.21 -16.24 3.40
CA PHE A 21 7.30 -15.04 4.26
C PHE A 21 8.18 -15.39 5.45
N SER A 22 9.44 -15.72 5.19
CA SER A 22 10.50 -15.66 6.15
C SER A 22 10.74 -14.17 6.39
N SER A 23 10.00 -13.57 7.31
CA SER A 23 10.21 -12.18 7.73
C SER A 23 11.34 -12.06 8.74
N ASP A 24 12.39 -12.84 8.58
CA ASP A 24 13.51 -12.85 9.53
C ASP A 24 14.31 -11.56 9.40
N TYR A 25 14.61 -11.13 8.18
CA TYR A 25 15.37 -9.89 7.93
C TYR A 25 14.66 -8.65 8.49
N ILE A 26 13.39 -8.45 8.17
CA ILE A 26 12.61 -7.34 8.73
C ILE A 26 12.51 -7.47 10.25
N SER A 27 12.32 -8.69 10.76
CA SER A 27 12.11 -8.95 12.20
C SER A 27 13.38 -8.78 13.04
N GLU A 28 14.56 -8.92 12.45
CA GLU A 28 15.86 -8.65 13.10
C GLU A 28 16.03 -7.16 13.43
N HIS A 29 15.36 -6.27 12.72
CA HIS A 29 15.41 -4.83 13.00
C HIS A 29 14.39 -4.46 14.09
N PRO A 30 14.78 -3.62 15.08
CA PRO A 30 13.92 -3.31 16.22
C PRO A 30 12.62 -2.59 15.79
N LEU A 31 11.49 -3.10 16.29
CA LEU A 31 10.21 -2.39 16.19
C LEU A 31 10.22 -1.22 17.18
N LYS A 32 10.01 -0.01 16.68
CA LYS A 32 9.92 1.22 17.45
C LYS A 32 8.48 1.74 17.44
N ILE A 33 8.15 2.59 18.40
CA ILE A 33 6.84 3.25 18.50
C ILE A 33 7.05 4.76 18.47
N ALA A 34 6.25 5.45 17.68
CA ALA A 34 6.21 6.91 17.61
C ALA A 34 4.80 7.40 17.94
N SER A 35 4.69 8.49 18.70
CA SER A 35 3.42 9.20 18.90
C SER A 35 3.22 10.19 17.75
N VAL A 36 2.17 9.99 16.94
CA VAL A 36 1.83 10.77 15.77
C VAL A 36 0.32 11.01 15.77
N ASN A 37 -0.12 12.26 15.61
CA ASN A 37 -1.55 12.60 15.49
C ASN A 37 -2.46 11.98 16.58
N ASN A 38 -1.99 11.97 17.83
CA ASN A 38 -2.66 11.37 19.00
C ASN A 38 -2.86 9.84 18.94
N ILE A 39 -2.10 9.15 18.11
CA ILE A 39 -2.03 7.69 18.07
C ILE A 39 -0.57 7.22 18.16
N GLU A 40 -0.38 5.94 18.40
CA GLU A 40 0.92 5.29 18.33
C GLU A 40 1.07 4.61 16.96
N ILE A 41 2.21 4.82 16.31
CA ILE A 41 2.61 4.20 15.05
C ILE A 41 3.82 3.32 15.30
N ALA A 42 3.71 2.04 14.98
CA ALA A 42 4.81 1.09 15.02
C ALA A 42 5.58 1.12 13.70
N TYR A 43 6.92 1.22 13.78
CA TYR A 43 7.77 1.36 12.62
C TYR A 43 9.14 0.71 12.79
N ARG A 44 9.84 0.53 11.69
CA ARG A 44 11.24 0.09 11.63
C ARG A 44 12.03 0.97 10.66
N GLU A 45 13.28 1.23 11.00
CA GLU A 45 14.26 1.86 10.12
C GLU A 45 15.32 0.81 9.79
N ILE A 46 15.59 0.61 8.50
CA ILE A 46 16.49 -0.42 7.97
C ILE A 46 17.49 0.24 7.03
N GLY A 47 18.78 0.00 7.25
CA GLY A 47 19.87 0.62 6.50
C GLY A 47 20.55 1.77 7.24
N GLN A 48 21.52 2.41 6.60
CA GLN A 48 22.37 3.44 7.19
C GLN A 48 21.64 4.79 7.27
N SER A 49 21.81 5.50 8.38
CA SER A 49 21.09 6.76 8.66
C SER A 49 21.45 7.91 7.74
N GLU A 50 22.62 7.89 7.11
CA GLU A 50 23.10 8.90 6.17
C GLU A 50 22.56 8.69 4.74
N ASN A 51 22.04 7.52 4.43
CA ASN A 51 21.53 7.20 3.11
C ASN A 51 20.24 7.98 2.77
N PRO A 52 19.94 8.20 1.48
CA PRO A 52 18.64 8.73 1.04
C PRO A 52 17.48 7.87 1.58
N LYS A 53 16.35 8.51 1.84
CA LYS A 53 15.22 7.92 2.57
C LYS A 53 14.18 7.34 1.63
N VAL A 54 13.66 6.17 2.01
CA VAL A 54 12.51 5.52 1.35
C VAL A 54 11.44 5.24 2.39
N LEU A 55 10.24 5.75 2.18
CA LEU A 55 9.05 5.40 2.94
C LEU A 55 8.26 4.35 2.17
N MET A 56 8.01 3.19 2.77
CA MET A 56 7.20 2.15 2.16
C MET A 56 5.87 1.98 2.92
N ILE A 57 4.76 2.02 2.19
CA ILE A 57 3.40 2.01 2.74
C ILE A 57 2.65 0.77 2.27
N MET A 58 2.20 -0.05 3.20
CA MET A 58 1.49 -1.30 2.92
C MET A 58 -0.01 -1.10 2.67
N GLY A 59 -0.62 -2.12 2.05
CA GLY A 59 -2.03 -2.15 1.69
C GLY A 59 -2.96 -2.50 2.83
N LEU A 60 -4.20 -2.77 2.46
CA LEU A 60 -5.35 -3.03 3.33
C LEU A 60 -5.08 -4.18 4.31
N GLY A 61 -5.22 -3.91 5.61
CA GLY A 61 -5.08 -4.91 6.67
C GLY A 61 -3.68 -5.49 6.83
N ALA A 62 -2.65 -4.94 6.17
CA ALA A 62 -1.30 -5.45 6.19
C ALA A 62 -0.37 -4.63 7.09
N SER A 63 0.49 -5.32 7.86
CA SER A 63 1.55 -4.71 8.66
C SER A 63 2.85 -4.53 7.87
N ASN A 64 3.83 -3.88 8.47
CA ASN A 64 5.17 -3.65 7.89
C ASN A 64 5.88 -4.96 7.45
N ARG A 65 5.53 -6.10 8.04
CA ARG A 65 6.11 -7.41 7.71
C ARG A 65 5.75 -7.91 6.31
N VAL A 66 4.62 -7.45 5.76
CA VAL A 66 4.10 -7.90 4.46
C VAL A 66 4.87 -7.33 3.27
N HIS A 67 5.76 -6.34 3.49
CA HIS A 67 6.64 -5.83 2.42
C HIS A 67 7.55 -6.92 1.82
N GLY A 68 7.85 -7.97 2.60
CA GLY A 68 8.74 -9.06 2.23
C GLY A 68 10.23 -8.70 2.34
N ASP A 69 10.99 -9.62 2.90
CA ASP A 69 12.42 -9.43 3.19
C ASP A 69 13.24 -9.06 1.95
N ASN A 70 12.97 -9.74 0.83
CA ASN A 70 13.74 -9.53 -0.40
C ASN A 70 13.49 -8.14 -1.02
N MET A 71 12.28 -7.60 -0.91
CA MET A 71 11.96 -6.24 -1.36
C MET A 71 12.71 -5.20 -0.53
N VAL A 72 12.59 -5.29 0.80
CA VAL A 72 13.22 -4.33 1.73
C VAL A 72 14.75 -4.40 1.63
N ARG A 73 15.31 -5.61 1.64
CA ARG A 73 16.76 -5.84 1.50
C ARG A 73 17.30 -5.33 0.17
N GLY A 74 16.55 -5.53 -0.94
CA GLY A 74 16.98 -5.06 -2.25
C GLY A 74 17.08 -3.53 -2.33
N ILE A 75 16.15 -2.81 -1.69
CA ILE A 75 16.18 -1.33 -1.61
C ILE A 75 17.32 -0.88 -0.68
N GLU A 76 17.50 -1.52 0.46
CA GLU A 76 18.59 -1.22 1.40
C GLU A 76 19.97 -1.44 0.74
N GLN A 77 20.17 -2.57 0.07
CA GLN A 77 21.42 -2.88 -0.65
C GLN A 77 21.71 -1.93 -1.82
N ALA A 78 20.68 -1.28 -2.36
CA ALA A 78 20.83 -0.23 -3.38
C ALA A 78 21.32 1.11 -2.81
N GLY A 79 21.53 1.19 -1.48
CA GLY A 79 22.07 2.37 -0.78
C GLY A 79 21.02 3.31 -0.22
N TYR A 80 19.83 2.81 0.13
CA TYR A 80 18.76 3.60 0.74
C TYR A 80 18.53 3.19 2.21
N GLN A 81 18.07 4.13 3.02
CA GLN A 81 17.49 3.82 4.33
C GLN A 81 15.97 3.67 4.18
N VAL A 82 15.46 2.52 4.56
CA VAL A 82 14.04 2.16 4.40
C VAL A 82 13.30 2.35 5.71
N LEU A 83 12.22 3.13 5.68
CA LEU A 83 11.24 3.30 6.74
C LEU A 83 10.00 2.51 6.36
N ILE A 84 9.68 1.48 7.14
CA ILE A 84 8.43 0.71 7.05
C ILE A 84 7.64 0.87 8.33
N PHE A 85 6.33 0.93 8.23
CA PHE A 85 5.47 1.13 9.40
C PHE A 85 4.14 0.38 9.28
N ASP A 86 3.48 0.20 10.38
CA ASP A 86 2.12 -0.31 10.43
C ASP A 86 1.15 0.86 10.31
N ASN A 87 0.31 0.85 9.29
CA ASN A 87 -0.79 1.80 9.20
C ASN A 87 -1.65 1.75 10.48
N ARG A 88 -2.32 2.88 10.82
CA ARG A 88 -3.31 2.84 11.90
C ARG A 88 -4.23 1.64 11.72
N ASP A 89 -4.63 1.03 12.83
CA ASP A 89 -5.50 -0.14 12.89
C ASP A 89 -4.83 -1.48 12.49
N THR A 90 -3.51 -1.50 12.22
CA THR A 90 -2.78 -2.74 11.91
C THR A 90 -1.55 -2.91 12.81
N GLY A 91 -1.05 -4.14 12.89
CA GLY A 91 0.21 -4.47 13.55
C GLY A 91 0.32 -3.98 14.98
N GLY A 92 1.42 -3.30 15.27
CA GLY A 92 1.72 -2.67 16.55
C GLY A 92 1.20 -1.24 16.69
N SER A 93 0.59 -0.66 15.65
CA SER A 93 0.00 0.67 15.70
C SER A 93 -1.35 0.67 16.43
N THR A 94 -1.80 1.86 16.85
CA THR A 94 -3.09 2.03 17.54
C THR A 94 -4.24 1.36 16.79
N ARG A 95 -4.97 0.52 17.52
CA ARG A 95 -6.12 -0.24 17.02
C ARG A 95 -7.42 0.52 17.27
N PHE A 96 -8.35 0.44 16.31
CA PHE A 96 -9.68 1.07 16.41
C PHE A 96 -10.80 0.05 16.65
N ASP A 97 -10.47 -1.05 17.33
CA ASP A 97 -11.40 -2.17 17.59
C ASP A 97 -12.65 -1.74 18.36
N SER A 98 -12.54 -0.74 19.24
CA SER A 98 -13.67 -0.17 20.00
C SER A 98 -14.73 0.51 19.10
N TRP A 99 -14.38 0.90 17.87
CA TRP A 99 -15.32 1.44 16.92
C TRP A 99 -16.27 0.37 16.36
N GLY A 100 -15.90 -0.91 16.50
CA GLY A 100 -16.66 -2.07 16.02
C GLY A 100 -16.44 -2.39 14.54
N GLN A 101 -17.32 -3.23 14.00
CA GLN A 101 -17.27 -3.66 12.59
C GLN A 101 -18.42 -3.00 11.83
N PRO A 102 -18.12 -2.30 10.71
CA PRO A 102 -19.15 -1.72 9.88
C PRO A 102 -19.93 -2.80 9.14
N THR A 103 -21.24 -2.61 8.99
CA THR A 103 -22.04 -3.44 8.10
C THR A 103 -21.76 -3.05 6.65
N ILE A 104 -20.80 -3.71 6.02
CA ILE A 104 -20.23 -3.33 4.72
C ILE A 104 -21.32 -3.12 3.66
N TRP A 105 -22.25 -4.08 3.48
CA TRP A 105 -23.30 -3.97 2.46
C TRP A 105 -24.18 -2.73 2.65
N TRP A 106 -24.44 -2.32 3.88
CA TRP A 106 -25.23 -1.12 4.20
C TRP A 106 -24.46 0.16 3.85
N GLN A 107 -23.16 0.18 4.11
CA GLN A 107 -22.32 1.33 3.78
C GLN A 107 -22.12 1.45 2.27
N LEU A 108 -21.97 0.34 1.55
CA LEU A 108 -21.93 0.31 0.09
C LEU A 108 -23.25 0.82 -0.53
N LEU A 109 -24.39 0.42 0.02
CA LEU A 109 -25.69 0.95 -0.41
C LEU A 109 -25.79 2.47 -0.19
N LYS A 110 -25.31 2.97 0.93
CA LYS A 110 -25.23 4.42 1.20
C LYS A 110 -24.38 5.12 0.14
N ASP A 111 -23.19 4.60 -0.14
CA ASP A 111 -22.29 5.18 -1.14
C ASP A 111 -22.95 5.23 -2.53
N GLN A 112 -23.58 4.12 -2.95
CA GLN A 112 -24.31 4.07 -4.22
C GLN A 112 -25.47 5.07 -4.30
N LEU A 113 -26.10 5.38 -3.16
CA LEU A 113 -27.18 6.38 -3.06
C LEU A 113 -26.66 7.81 -2.84
N GLY A 114 -25.34 8.02 -2.81
CA GLY A 114 -24.72 9.33 -2.61
C GLY A 114 -24.71 9.81 -1.15
N PHE A 115 -24.96 8.92 -0.18
CA PHE A 115 -24.87 9.25 1.24
C PHE A 115 -23.44 9.03 1.76
N THR A 116 -23.06 9.81 2.77
CA THR A 116 -21.75 9.69 3.42
C THR A 116 -21.57 8.33 4.10
N VAL A 117 -20.46 7.69 3.83
CA VAL A 117 -20.03 6.46 4.50
C VAL A 117 -19.45 6.78 5.88
N ASN A 118 -19.81 5.99 6.89
CA ASN A 118 -19.24 6.11 8.24
C ASN A 118 -17.92 5.36 8.30
N ALA A 119 -16.86 6.04 8.75
CA ALA A 119 -15.55 5.48 8.99
C ALA A 119 -14.93 6.11 10.24
N PRO A 120 -14.11 5.38 11.01
CA PRO A 120 -13.43 5.93 12.19
C PRO A 120 -12.32 6.91 11.84
N TYR A 121 -11.83 6.87 10.62
CA TYR A 121 -10.78 7.71 10.03
C TYR A 121 -10.95 7.76 8.51
N THR A 122 -10.13 8.55 7.84
CA THR A 122 -10.08 8.73 6.38
C THR A 122 -8.70 8.36 5.84
N LEU A 123 -8.53 8.35 4.51
CA LEU A 123 -7.19 8.26 3.92
C LEU A 123 -6.36 9.52 4.21
N ASP A 124 -6.99 10.70 4.40
CA ASP A 124 -6.30 11.92 4.83
C ASP A 124 -5.64 11.74 6.21
N ASP A 125 -6.39 11.15 7.17
CA ASP A 125 -5.84 10.84 8.48
C ASP A 125 -4.64 9.88 8.39
N MET A 126 -4.73 8.85 7.52
CA MET A 126 -3.65 7.87 7.33
C MET A 126 -2.44 8.47 6.62
N SER A 127 -2.65 9.36 5.65
CA SER A 127 -1.58 10.10 4.97
C SER A 127 -0.89 11.06 5.91
N ALA A 128 -1.64 11.77 6.76
CA ALA A 128 -1.09 12.62 7.80
C ALA A 128 -0.26 11.86 8.83
N ASP A 129 -0.62 10.60 9.16
CA ASP A 129 0.19 9.75 10.02
C ASP A 129 1.55 9.42 9.41
N ALA A 130 1.56 9.07 8.12
CA ALA A 130 2.80 8.76 7.42
C ALA A 130 3.74 9.98 7.36
N VAL A 131 3.20 11.18 7.09
CA VAL A 131 3.97 12.44 7.09
C VAL A 131 4.42 12.80 8.50
N GLY A 132 3.56 12.69 9.51
CA GLY A 132 3.91 12.91 10.90
C GLY A 132 4.98 11.93 11.41
N LEU A 133 4.99 10.69 10.91
CA LEU A 133 6.06 9.75 11.20
C LEU A 133 7.41 10.23 10.60
N LEU A 134 7.42 10.75 9.36
CA LEU A 134 8.64 11.36 8.79
C LEU A 134 9.17 12.48 9.68
N ASP A 135 8.28 13.30 10.27
CA ASP A 135 8.69 14.38 11.19
C ASP A 135 9.33 13.81 12.46
N VAL A 136 8.73 12.79 13.06
CA VAL A 136 9.25 12.18 14.31
C VAL A 136 10.61 11.51 14.10
N VAL A 137 10.82 10.86 12.94
CA VAL A 137 12.12 10.22 12.63
C VAL A 137 13.15 11.19 12.04
N GLY A 138 12.76 12.46 11.83
CA GLY A 138 13.66 13.52 11.33
C GLY A 138 13.93 13.46 9.83
N TYR A 139 13.07 12.79 9.04
CA TYR A 139 13.21 12.76 7.58
C TYR A 139 12.58 14.02 6.96
N GLN A 140 13.39 14.82 6.27
CA GLN A 140 12.90 16.00 5.58
C GLN A 140 12.03 15.62 4.37
N ASP A 141 12.49 14.66 3.60
CA ASP A 141 11.81 14.08 2.45
C ASP A 141 12.16 12.59 2.29
N ALA A 142 11.44 11.89 1.44
CA ALA A 142 11.69 10.49 1.11
C ALA A 142 11.18 10.16 -0.31
N HIS A 143 11.73 9.10 -0.92
CA HIS A 143 11.03 8.38 -1.97
C HIS A 143 9.86 7.65 -1.33
N VAL A 144 8.67 7.74 -1.89
CA VAL A 144 7.47 7.11 -1.34
C VAL A 144 7.02 5.97 -2.24
N ILE A 145 6.99 4.76 -1.69
CA ILE A 145 6.55 3.54 -2.37
C ILE A 145 5.29 3.03 -1.68
N GLY A 146 4.18 2.95 -2.39
CA GLY A 146 2.93 2.48 -1.82
C GLY A 146 2.33 1.31 -2.60
N PHE A 147 1.82 0.31 -1.87
CA PHE A 147 1.24 -0.91 -2.43
C PHE A 147 -0.27 -0.94 -2.17
N SER A 148 -1.10 -1.14 -3.21
CA SER A 148 -2.56 -1.25 -3.09
C SER A 148 -3.15 -0.01 -2.39
N MET A 149 -3.83 -0.13 -1.24
CA MET A 149 -4.26 1.01 -0.42
C MET A 149 -3.08 1.92 -0.05
N GLY A 150 -1.89 1.36 0.23
CA GLY A 150 -0.68 2.15 0.47
C GLY A 150 -0.28 3.01 -0.73
N GLY A 151 -0.56 2.55 -1.95
CA GLY A 151 -0.40 3.36 -3.16
C GLY A 151 -1.39 4.53 -3.23
N MET A 152 -2.62 4.35 -2.73
CA MET A 152 -3.58 5.45 -2.58
C MET A 152 -3.04 6.52 -1.62
N LEU A 153 -2.46 6.09 -0.49
CA LEU A 153 -1.84 6.98 0.50
C LEU A 153 -0.60 7.69 -0.09
N ALA A 154 0.26 6.95 -0.81
CA ALA A 154 1.43 7.51 -1.46
C ALA A 154 1.08 8.57 -2.51
N GLN A 155 0.03 8.34 -3.31
CA GLN A 155 -0.53 9.33 -4.24
C GLN A 155 -1.00 10.58 -3.48
N GLN A 156 -1.74 10.40 -2.41
CA GLN A 156 -2.28 11.49 -1.61
C GLN A 156 -1.18 12.31 -0.92
N ILE A 157 -0.18 11.65 -0.34
CA ILE A 157 1.01 12.31 0.23
C ILE A 157 1.73 13.13 -0.85
N SER A 158 1.89 12.57 -2.06
CA SER A 158 2.56 13.25 -3.17
C SER A 158 1.80 14.48 -3.67
N ALA A 159 0.47 14.46 -3.60
CA ALA A 159 -0.37 15.60 -3.97
C ALA A 159 -0.43 16.67 -2.89
N GLN A 160 -0.61 16.28 -1.62
CA GLN A 160 -0.84 17.21 -0.50
C GLN A 160 0.48 17.74 0.11
N TYR A 161 1.56 16.93 0.06
CA TYR A 161 2.85 17.25 0.68
C TYR A 161 4.02 17.07 -0.31
N PRO A 162 3.98 17.69 -1.52
CA PRO A 162 4.96 17.44 -2.58
C PRO A 162 6.41 17.72 -2.13
N GLN A 163 6.63 18.65 -1.20
CA GLN A 163 7.96 18.97 -0.63
C GLN A 163 8.53 17.85 0.26
N ARG A 164 7.70 16.85 0.64
CA ARG A 164 8.12 15.70 1.44
C ARG A 164 8.41 14.46 0.58
N VAL A 165 8.22 14.56 -0.75
CA VAL A 165 8.29 13.42 -1.68
C VAL A 165 9.33 13.68 -2.77
N ARG A 166 10.40 12.89 -2.79
CA ARG A 166 11.42 12.91 -3.84
C ARG A 166 10.95 12.26 -5.12
N SER A 167 10.29 11.14 -5.00
CA SER A 167 9.60 10.46 -6.09
C SER A 167 8.48 9.58 -5.54
N LEU A 168 7.49 9.31 -6.38
CA LEU A 168 6.37 8.41 -6.10
C LEU A 168 6.55 7.10 -6.87
N THR A 169 6.38 5.97 -6.19
CA THR A 169 6.13 4.67 -6.82
C THR A 169 4.78 4.13 -6.33
N SER A 170 3.83 4.01 -7.25
CA SER A 170 2.47 3.51 -6.96
C SER A 170 2.28 2.12 -7.56
N VAL A 171 2.18 1.11 -6.71
CA VAL A 171 2.13 -0.30 -7.12
C VAL A 171 0.74 -0.88 -6.92
N MET A 172 0.14 -1.50 -7.95
CA MET A 172 -1.17 -2.16 -7.95
C MET A 172 -2.27 -1.35 -7.22
N SER A 173 -2.36 -0.05 -7.53
CA SER A 173 -3.22 0.91 -6.83
C SER A 173 -4.25 1.58 -7.74
N THR A 174 -5.06 2.47 -7.19
CA THR A 174 -6.16 3.13 -7.89
C THR A 174 -6.36 4.56 -7.40
N THR A 175 -6.93 5.41 -8.26
CA THR A 175 -7.50 6.72 -7.90
C THR A 175 -8.89 6.60 -7.28
N PHE A 176 -9.50 5.41 -7.36
CA PHE A 176 -10.87 5.12 -6.99
C PHE A 176 -11.91 5.89 -7.84
N ALA A 177 -11.57 6.20 -9.10
CA ALA A 177 -12.49 6.85 -10.03
C ALA A 177 -13.68 5.95 -10.38
N LYS A 178 -14.88 6.52 -10.36
CA LYS A 178 -16.15 5.78 -10.48
C LYS A 178 -16.37 5.09 -11.84
N HIS A 179 -15.68 5.53 -12.88
CA HIS A 179 -15.78 4.95 -14.22
C HIS A 179 -14.90 3.72 -14.44
N LEU A 180 -13.97 3.46 -13.51
CA LEU A 180 -13.05 2.32 -13.60
C LEU A 180 -13.78 1.00 -13.28
N PRO A 181 -13.34 -0.13 -13.86
CA PRO A 181 -14.01 -1.39 -13.67
C PRO A 181 -13.91 -1.87 -12.21
N PRO A 182 -14.97 -2.50 -11.67
CA PRO A 182 -14.90 -3.07 -10.33
C PRO A 182 -13.98 -4.31 -10.32
N PRO A 183 -13.61 -4.81 -9.12
CA PRO A 183 -12.94 -6.10 -8.97
C PRO A 183 -13.68 -7.22 -9.71
N THR A 184 -12.94 -8.20 -10.21
CA THR A 184 -13.56 -9.42 -10.72
C THR A 184 -14.37 -10.11 -9.61
N LYS A 185 -15.42 -10.86 -10.01
CA LYS A 185 -16.25 -11.57 -9.02
C LYS A 185 -15.41 -12.49 -8.12
N ALA A 186 -14.44 -13.20 -8.68
CA ALA A 186 -13.57 -14.09 -7.92
C ALA A 186 -12.71 -13.34 -6.89
N ALA A 187 -12.12 -12.21 -7.27
CA ALA A 187 -11.31 -11.37 -6.38
C ALA A 187 -12.16 -10.72 -5.29
N ASN A 188 -13.36 -10.22 -5.63
CA ASN A 188 -14.28 -9.65 -4.66
C ASN A 188 -14.78 -10.69 -3.64
N ASP A 189 -15.14 -11.89 -4.08
CA ASP A 189 -15.56 -12.99 -3.20
C ASP A 189 -14.41 -13.40 -2.26
N ALA A 190 -13.17 -13.46 -2.76
CA ALA A 190 -11.98 -13.75 -1.95
C ALA A 190 -11.71 -12.67 -0.91
N LEU A 191 -11.74 -11.39 -1.28
CA LEU A 191 -11.56 -10.27 -0.36
C LEU A 191 -12.65 -10.26 0.74
N THR A 192 -13.91 -10.47 0.34
CA THR A 192 -15.04 -10.50 1.27
C THR A 192 -14.91 -11.66 2.26
N SER A 193 -14.57 -12.86 1.77
CA SER A 193 -14.34 -14.04 2.63
C SER A 193 -13.17 -13.82 3.60
N PHE A 194 -12.11 -13.17 3.16
CA PHE A 194 -10.96 -12.86 3.98
C PHE A 194 -11.29 -11.81 5.06
N ALA A 195 -12.07 -10.78 4.71
CA ALA A 195 -12.45 -9.68 5.61
C ALA A 195 -13.58 -10.06 6.58
N SER A 196 -14.46 -11.02 6.25
CA SER A 196 -15.62 -11.38 7.08
C SER A 196 -15.28 -12.21 8.31
N GLY A 197 -14.06 -12.72 8.42
CA GLY A 197 -13.62 -13.49 9.59
C GLY A 197 -14.27 -14.86 9.77
N ASP A 198 -14.98 -15.40 8.75
CA ASP A 198 -15.57 -16.76 8.76
C ASP A 198 -14.50 -17.88 8.81
N ALA A 199 -13.23 -17.49 8.85
CA ALA A 199 -12.13 -18.40 9.07
C ALA A 199 -12.04 -18.76 10.54
N ALA A 200 -12.09 -20.04 10.88
CA ALA A 200 -11.90 -20.56 12.21
C ALA A 200 -10.71 -19.89 12.92
N GLU A 201 -10.80 -19.72 14.26
CA GLU A 201 -9.85 -19.00 15.12
C GLU A 201 -8.37 -19.32 14.84
N HIS A 202 -8.06 -20.58 14.50
CA HIS A 202 -6.71 -20.99 14.06
C HIS A 202 -6.25 -20.37 12.73
N ARG A 203 -7.18 -20.07 11.84
CA ARG A 203 -6.86 -19.42 10.57
C ARG A 203 -6.58 -17.92 10.77
N SER A 204 -7.24 -17.30 11.73
CA SER A 204 -6.99 -15.88 12.06
C SER A 204 -5.61 -15.67 12.65
N GLN A 205 -5.12 -16.57 13.50
CA GLN A 205 -3.78 -16.47 14.08
C GLN A 205 -2.69 -16.70 13.01
N ALA A 206 -2.82 -17.73 12.18
CA ALA A 206 -1.87 -17.97 11.09
C ALA A 206 -1.80 -16.81 10.08
N ILE A 207 -2.91 -16.11 9.86
CA ILE A 207 -2.95 -14.90 9.02
C ILE A 207 -2.23 -13.74 9.70
N ARG A 208 -2.44 -13.54 11.02
CA ARG A 208 -1.72 -12.53 11.80
C ARG A 208 -0.22 -12.81 11.88
N ASP A 209 0.18 -14.08 12.00
CA ASP A 209 1.59 -14.49 12.00
C ASP A 209 2.29 -14.09 10.68
N ARG A 210 1.53 -14.03 9.59
CA ARG A 210 1.98 -13.50 8.30
C ARG A 210 1.91 -11.97 8.19
N GLY A 211 1.45 -11.27 9.21
CA GLY A 211 1.35 -9.82 9.25
C GLY A 211 0.03 -9.23 8.74
N PHE A 212 -1.02 -10.04 8.53
CA PHE A 212 -2.33 -9.56 8.11
C PHE A 212 -3.32 -9.46 9.27
N TYR A 213 -4.15 -8.42 9.25
CA TYR A 213 -5.13 -8.08 10.27
C TYR A 213 -6.53 -7.96 9.65
N PRO A 214 -7.23 -9.08 9.38
CA PRO A 214 -8.53 -9.06 8.71
C PRO A 214 -9.58 -8.21 9.41
N GLU A 215 -9.50 -8.12 10.73
CA GLU A 215 -10.42 -7.33 11.57
C GLU A 215 -10.31 -5.80 11.33
N SER A 216 -9.20 -5.31 10.81
CA SER A 216 -9.04 -3.89 10.46
C SER A 216 -9.55 -3.57 9.05
N MET A 217 -9.57 -4.57 8.17
CA MET A 217 -9.89 -4.37 6.75
C MET A 217 -11.25 -3.69 6.51
N PRO A 218 -12.34 -4.05 7.20
CA PRO A 218 -13.62 -3.37 7.03
C PRO A 218 -13.57 -1.86 7.36
N ARG A 219 -12.83 -1.48 8.39
CA ARG A 219 -12.69 -0.07 8.82
C ARG A 219 -11.84 0.73 7.84
N GLN A 220 -10.71 0.15 7.39
CA GLN A 220 -9.86 0.76 6.36
C GLN A 220 -10.57 0.84 5.01
N LEU A 221 -11.37 -0.16 4.65
CA LEU A 221 -12.21 -0.12 3.45
C LEU A 221 -13.22 1.04 3.51
N MET A 222 -13.83 1.26 4.69
CA MET A 222 -14.72 2.42 4.88
C MET A 222 -13.97 3.76 4.76
N ALA A 223 -12.70 3.83 5.14
CA ALA A 223 -11.87 5.02 4.90
C ALA A 223 -11.69 5.28 3.39
N ILE A 224 -11.44 4.23 2.59
CA ILE A 224 -11.35 4.33 1.13
C ILE A 224 -12.67 4.87 0.54
N PHE A 225 -13.81 4.25 0.89
CA PHE A 225 -15.12 4.69 0.38
C PHE A 225 -15.49 6.11 0.83
N LYS A 226 -15.16 6.49 2.06
CA LYS A 226 -15.43 7.83 2.58
C LYS A 226 -14.61 8.91 1.88
N THR A 227 -13.36 8.60 1.51
CA THR A 227 -12.50 9.49 0.74
C THR A 227 -12.95 9.57 -0.73
N GLY A 228 -13.38 8.46 -1.31
CA GLY A 228 -13.94 8.39 -2.66
C GLY A 228 -12.95 8.63 -3.79
N ASP A 229 -13.43 9.18 -4.91
CA ASP A 229 -12.65 9.46 -6.12
C ASP A 229 -11.62 10.57 -5.88
N ARG A 230 -10.34 10.24 -6.08
CA ARG A 230 -9.19 11.14 -5.88
C ARG A 230 -8.55 11.59 -7.19
N SER A 231 -9.21 11.39 -8.33
CA SER A 231 -8.64 11.72 -9.66
C SER A 231 -8.21 13.19 -9.77
N ALA A 232 -9.02 14.11 -9.23
CA ALA A 232 -8.69 15.54 -9.25
C ALA A 232 -7.44 15.87 -8.42
N GLU A 233 -7.26 15.20 -7.30
CA GLU A 233 -6.09 15.35 -6.43
C GLU A 233 -4.85 14.71 -7.07
N VAL A 234 -4.96 13.47 -7.58
CA VAL A 234 -3.86 12.75 -8.25
C VAL A 234 -3.33 13.55 -9.45
N LYS A 235 -4.19 14.25 -10.16
CA LYS A 235 -3.79 15.13 -11.28
C LYS A 235 -2.87 16.28 -10.86
N THR A 236 -2.84 16.65 -9.58
CA THR A 236 -1.95 17.73 -9.07
C THR A 236 -0.54 17.23 -8.74
N ILE A 237 -0.28 15.93 -8.81
CA ILE A 237 1.03 15.35 -8.50
C ILE A 237 2.04 15.82 -9.55
N ALA A 238 3.09 16.51 -9.09
CA ALA A 238 4.16 17.05 -9.94
C ALA A 238 5.48 16.26 -9.80
N VAL A 239 5.62 15.46 -8.74
CA VAL A 239 6.85 14.68 -8.51
C VAL A 239 6.99 13.56 -9.53
N LYS A 240 8.25 13.19 -9.83
CA LYS A 240 8.53 12.07 -10.73
C LYS A 240 7.83 10.80 -10.22
N THR A 241 7.04 10.18 -11.07
CA THR A 241 6.15 9.07 -10.69
C THR A 241 6.40 7.82 -11.52
N LEU A 242 6.48 6.67 -10.83
CA LEU A 242 6.46 5.34 -11.44
C LEU A 242 5.17 4.63 -11.01
N VAL A 243 4.36 4.23 -11.97
CA VAL A 243 3.20 3.37 -11.74
C VAL A 243 3.57 1.95 -12.16
N ILE A 244 3.36 0.99 -11.26
CA ILE A 244 3.57 -0.43 -11.52
C ILE A 244 2.25 -1.16 -11.33
N HIS A 245 1.89 -2.01 -12.30
CA HIS A 245 0.66 -2.81 -12.19
C HIS A 245 0.85 -4.22 -12.76
N GLY A 246 0.04 -5.16 -12.29
CA GLY A 246 -0.03 -6.51 -12.83
C GLY A 246 -1.05 -6.61 -13.95
N GLU A 247 -0.72 -7.28 -15.05
CA GLU A 247 -1.64 -7.53 -16.16
C GLU A 247 -2.85 -8.38 -15.72
N ASP A 248 -2.60 -9.34 -14.79
CA ASP A 248 -3.60 -10.29 -14.30
C ASP A 248 -4.24 -9.85 -12.96
N ASP A 249 -4.11 -8.58 -12.58
CA ASP A 249 -4.72 -8.08 -11.35
C ASP A 249 -6.24 -8.05 -11.44
N GLY A 250 -6.88 -9.03 -10.82
CA GLY A 250 -8.33 -9.14 -10.78
C GLY A 250 -8.99 -8.36 -9.63
N LEU A 251 -8.21 -7.88 -8.66
CA LEU A 251 -8.72 -7.09 -7.53
C LEU A 251 -8.77 -5.60 -7.87
N ILE A 252 -7.68 -5.08 -8.41
CA ILE A 252 -7.60 -3.73 -8.98
C ILE A 252 -7.13 -3.90 -10.42
N PRO A 253 -8.03 -3.95 -11.42
CA PRO A 253 -7.66 -4.17 -12.81
C PRO A 253 -6.61 -3.18 -13.33
N PRO A 254 -5.72 -3.55 -14.27
CA PRO A 254 -4.59 -2.72 -14.73
C PRO A 254 -5.00 -1.35 -15.27
N SER A 255 -6.22 -1.20 -15.78
CA SER A 255 -6.78 0.10 -16.18
C SER A 255 -6.81 1.17 -15.07
N HIS A 256 -6.75 0.77 -13.79
CA HIS A 256 -6.61 1.70 -12.68
C HIS A 256 -5.20 2.30 -12.61
N GLY A 257 -4.17 1.50 -12.88
CA GLY A 257 -2.80 1.97 -13.01
C GLY A 257 -2.63 2.86 -14.23
N GLU A 258 -3.18 2.45 -15.37
CA GLU A 258 -3.19 3.24 -16.60
C GLU A 258 -3.82 4.61 -16.37
N HIS A 259 -5.00 4.66 -15.75
CA HIS A 259 -5.68 5.92 -15.40
C HIS A 259 -4.85 6.78 -14.44
N THR A 260 -4.17 6.18 -13.46
CA THR A 260 -3.27 6.92 -12.56
C THR A 260 -2.13 7.57 -13.35
N ALA A 261 -1.51 6.82 -14.26
CA ALA A 261 -0.41 7.33 -15.10
C ALA A 261 -0.90 8.41 -16.07
N GLU A 262 -2.07 8.28 -16.66
CA GLU A 262 -2.66 9.29 -17.55
C GLU A 262 -2.93 10.63 -16.85
N LEU A 263 -3.23 10.63 -15.54
CA LEU A 263 -3.48 11.84 -14.78
C LEU A 263 -2.22 12.60 -14.38
N ILE A 264 -1.07 11.94 -14.31
CA ILE A 264 0.18 12.50 -13.77
C ILE A 264 1.14 12.80 -14.94
N ASP A 265 1.37 14.05 -15.26
CA ASP A 265 2.19 14.47 -16.40
C ASP A 265 3.62 13.91 -16.37
N ASN A 266 4.23 13.78 -15.17
CA ASN A 266 5.60 13.29 -14.99
C ASN A 266 5.62 11.82 -14.53
N SER A 267 4.89 10.96 -15.23
CA SER A 267 4.76 9.55 -14.90
C SER A 267 5.30 8.60 -15.97
N GLU A 268 5.70 7.42 -15.52
CA GLU A 268 5.97 6.23 -16.31
C GLU A 268 5.10 5.09 -15.78
N ILE A 269 4.57 4.23 -16.65
CA ILE A 269 3.84 3.03 -16.25
C ILE A 269 4.56 1.78 -16.74
N VAL A 270 4.60 0.76 -15.88
CA VAL A 270 5.11 -0.58 -16.18
C VAL A 270 4.03 -1.59 -15.81
N ILE A 271 3.56 -2.35 -16.81
CA ILE A 271 2.65 -3.47 -16.62
C ILE A 271 3.45 -4.77 -16.68
N PHE A 272 3.37 -5.59 -15.63
CA PHE A 272 4.07 -6.87 -15.57
C PHE A 272 3.13 -8.02 -15.99
N PRO A 273 3.43 -8.73 -17.09
CA PRO A 273 2.69 -9.94 -17.48
C PRO A 273 2.79 -11.02 -16.38
N GLY A 274 1.68 -11.74 -16.14
CA GLY A 274 1.62 -12.80 -15.13
C GLY A 274 1.55 -12.32 -13.67
N MET A 275 1.62 -11.03 -13.43
CA MET A 275 1.46 -10.45 -12.09
C MET A 275 -0.02 -10.17 -11.82
N GLY A 276 -0.53 -10.72 -10.72
CA GLY A 276 -1.85 -10.39 -10.16
C GLY A 276 -1.77 -9.29 -9.10
N HIS A 277 -2.68 -9.36 -8.09
CA HIS A 277 -2.62 -8.45 -6.91
C HIS A 277 -1.63 -8.98 -5.85
N ASN A 278 -0.47 -9.40 -6.29
CA ASN A 278 0.65 -9.92 -5.49
C ASN A 278 1.93 -9.73 -6.31
N ILE A 279 3.08 -9.86 -5.66
CA ILE A 279 4.39 -9.77 -6.33
C ILE A 279 5.00 -11.18 -6.38
N PRO A 280 4.97 -11.85 -7.55
CA PRO A 280 5.66 -13.12 -7.73
C PRO A 280 7.18 -13.00 -7.56
N GLU A 281 7.82 -14.05 -7.07
CA GLU A 281 9.28 -14.06 -6.80
C GLU A 281 10.12 -13.84 -8.07
N ASP A 282 9.67 -14.36 -9.20
CA ASP A 282 10.33 -14.21 -10.51
C ASP A 282 10.17 -12.80 -11.09
N ILE A 283 9.16 -12.05 -10.69
CA ILE A 283 8.93 -10.64 -11.10
C ILE A 283 9.71 -9.67 -10.20
N LEU A 284 9.88 -10.01 -8.93
CA LEU A 284 10.47 -9.13 -7.92
C LEU A 284 11.83 -8.51 -8.33
N PRO A 285 12.80 -9.24 -8.91
CA PRO A 285 14.08 -8.65 -9.32
C PRO A 285 13.91 -7.54 -10.37
N ASN A 286 13.08 -7.77 -11.39
CA ASN A 286 12.80 -6.78 -12.43
C ASN A 286 12.05 -5.57 -11.87
N MET A 287 11.11 -5.80 -10.95
CA MET A 287 10.37 -4.71 -10.28
C MET A 287 11.33 -3.85 -9.44
N LEU A 288 12.22 -4.47 -8.66
CA LEU A 288 13.24 -3.78 -7.88
C LEU A 288 14.15 -2.93 -8.77
N GLU A 289 14.61 -3.47 -9.89
CA GLU A 289 15.44 -2.72 -10.86
C GLU A 289 14.73 -1.46 -11.34
N ARG A 290 13.43 -1.55 -11.69
CA ARG A 290 12.62 -0.41 -12.11
C ARG A 290 12.46 0.63 -11.00
N ILE A 291 12.14 0.20 -9.78
CA ILE A 291 11.99 1.08 -8.62
C ILE A 291 13.31 1.80 -8.31
N ILE A 292 14.41 1.07 -8.21
CA ILE A 292 15.72 1.62 -7.89
C ILE A 292 16.21 2.59 -8.98
N SER A 293 16.03 2.26 -10.26
CA SER A 293 16.36 3.14 -11.38
C SER A 293 15.55 4.43 -11.34
N HIS A 294 14.26 4.33 -11.02
CA HIS A 294 13.35 5.47 -10.88
C HIS A 294 13.81 6.41 -9.77
N MET A 295 14.11 5.88 -8.57
CA MET A 295 14.59 6.66 -7.44
C MET A 295 15.93 7.33 -7.74
N LYS A 296 16.92 6.61 -8.29
CA LYS A 296 18.22 7.17 -8.69
C LYS A 296 18.09 8.30 -9.71
N THR A 297 17.15 8.18 -10.65
CA THR A 297 16.90 9.23 -11.64
C THR A 297 16.33 10.49 -10.95
N ALA A 298 15.45 10.33 -9.97
CA ALA A 298 14.92 11.47 -9.21
C ALA A 298 16.02 12.16 -8.38
N ASP A 299 16.88 11.40 -7.71
CA ASP A 299 18.03 11.92 -6.96
C ASP A 299 19.01 12.70 -7.84
N TYR A 300 19.32 12.17 -9.04
CA TYR A 300 20.19 12.84 -10.00
C TYR A 300 19.63 14.19 -10.47
N VAL A 301 18.32 14.26 -10.73
CA VAL A 301 17.65 15.49 -11.14
C VAL A 301 17.69 16.53 -10.00
N ALA A 302 17.40 16.13 -8.76
CA ALA A 302 17.44 17.01 -7.61
C ALA A 302 18.85 17.59 -7.38
N ALA A 303 19.89 16.76 -7.41
CA ALA A 303 21.28 17.19 -7.22
C ALA A 303 21.75 18.20 -8.29
N ASN A 304 21.30 18.04 -9.54
CA ASN A 304 21.65 18.99 -10.60
C ASN A 304 20.92 20.33 -10.50
N ILE A 305 19.71 20.37 -9.96
CA ILE A 305 19.00 21.63 -9.70
C ILE A 305 19.70 22.41 -8.59
N GLU A 306 20.09 21.76 -7.49
CA GLU A 306 20.80 22.39 -6.37
C GLU A 306 22.20 22.94 -6.77
N SER A 307 22.88 22.29 -7.72
CA SER A 307 24.21 22.73 -8.18
C SER A 307 24.21 23.95 -9.11
N HIS A 308 23.03 24.40 -9.58
CA HIS A 308 22.86 25.55 -10.48
C HIS A 308 22.25 26.77 -9.80
N HIS A 309 22.02 26.69 -8.49
CA HIS A 309 21.61 27.79 -7.61
C HIS A 309 22.70 28.13 -6.59
#